data_7b3b25b9cac006a1f6fd04ed8ae792e5
#
_entry.id   7b3b25b9cac006a1f6fd04ed8ae792e5
#
_cell.length_a   1.000
_cell.length_b   1.000
_cell.length_c   1.000
_cell.angle_alpha   90.00
_cell.angle_beta   90.00
_cell.angle_gamma   90.00
#
_symmetry.space_group_name_H-M   'P 1'
#
loop_
_entity.id
_entity.type
_entity.pdbx_description
1 polymer ?
#
loop_
_entity_poly.entity_id
_entity_poly.type
_entity_poly.pdbx_seq_one_letter_code
_entity_poly.pdbx_strand_id
1 'polypeptide(L)'
;MLRQTRYELLTLSAMVAKVLPVLMVAVLFFFVNGDIWRVADALSFPRTLQVIAVIAALCLLVVVSTVTEKTRRLLGERRGDQVESYSMEEYAQTAAEAGNPWPDMLRDVSSTRVLNPPVLGRQEWYNLVSLPMVVQAIQALFFGTVVCLFFVWFGMIAVPDATVTSWLVHEAEKVKFAGVTMPFSLVLVKVSMVLGAFAALSFVAQTASDDRYANEFLRPAIEDVRRTVMIRNIYQAMYQLTL
;
A
#
# COMPACT_ATOMS: atom_id res chain seq x y z
N MET A 1 -23.26 6.99 -4.62
CA MET A 1 -22.19 6.74 -5.58
C MET A 1 -21.35 8.00 -5.89
N LEU A 2 -21.87 9.09 -6.43
CA LEU A 2 -21.10 10.29 -6.79
C LEU A 2 -20.37 10.99 -5.62
N ARG A 3 -20.87 10.95 -4.39
CA ARG A 3 -20.20 11.49 -3.20
C ARG A 3 -18.99 10.66 -2.77
N GLN A 4 -19.08 9.36 -2.87
CA GLN A 4 -18.01 8.41 -2.53
C GLN A 4 -16.84 8.55 -3.51
N THR A 5 -17.15 8.60 -4.81
CA THR A 5 -16.13 8.79 -5.87
C THR A 5 -15.40 10.14 -5.75
N ARG A 6 -16.10 11.22 -5.35
CA ARG A 6 -15.44 12.52 -5.07
C ARG A 6 -14.53 12.46 -3.85
N TYR A 7 -14.90 11.72 -2.81
CA TYR A 7 -14.06 11.57 -1.62
C TYR A 7 -12.77 10.80 -1.97
N GLU A 8 -12.88 9.72 -2.74
CA GLU A 8 -11.75 8.94 -3.21
C GLU A 8 -10.81 9.75 -4.12
N LEU A 9 -11.37 10.55 -5.03
CA LEU A 9 -10.57 11.44 -5.89
C LEU A 9 -9.86 12.56 -5.11
N LEU A 10 -10.48 13.12 -4.08
CA LEU A 10 -9.86 14.13 -3.21
C LEU A 10 -8.77 13.52 -2.34
N THR A 11 -8.95 12.28 -1.89
CA THR A 11 -7.93 11.55 -1.14
C THR A 11 -6.72 11.24 -2.04
N LEU A 12 -6.96 10.79 -3.26
CA LEU A 12 -5.90 10.55 -4.26
C LEU A 12 -5.14 11.85 -4.61
N SER A 13 -5.82 12.98 -4.77
CA SER A 13 -5.17 14.27 -5.05
C SER A 13 -4.31 14.75 -3.88
N ALA A 14 -4.75 14.55 -2.64
CA ALA A 14 -3.97 14.85 -1.44
C ALA A 14 -2.73 13.94 -1.30
N MET A 15 -2.83 12.67 -1.73
CA MET A 15 -1.69 11.75 -1.82
C MET A 15 -0.61 12.29 -2.76
N VAL A 16 -1.03 12.62 -3.98
CA VAL A 16 -0.11 13.12 -5.01
C VAL A 16 0.56 14.41 -4.55
N ALA A 17 -0.18 15.35 -3.96
CA ALA A 17 0.34 16.63 -3.51
C ALA A 17 1.40 16.53 -2.40
N LYS A 18 1.30 15.56 -1.50
CA LYS A 18 2.27 15.38 -0.39
C LYS A 18 3.57 14.70 -0.84
N VAL A 19 3.48 13.75 -1.78
CA VAL A 19 4.65 13.00 -2.28
C VAL A 19 5.35 13.74 -3.41
N LEU A 20 4.64 14.65 -4.10
CA LEU A 20 5.13 15.41 -5.27
C LEU A 20 6.46 16.14 -5.02
N PRO A 21 6.72 16.85 -3.91
CA PRO A 21 7.98 17.58 -3.72
C PRO A 21 9.20 16.64 -3.65
N VAL A 22 9.10 15.53 -2.91
CA VAL A 22 10.18 14.55 -2.80
C VAL A 22 10.39 13.84 -4.13
N LEU A 23 9.29 13.52 -4.81
CA LEU A 23 9.32 12.93 -6.14
C LEU A 23 9.97 13.88 -7.13
N MET A 24 9.64 15.18 -7.13
CA MET A 24 10.22 16.17 -8.06
C MET A 24 11.74 16.33 -7.89
N VAL A 25 12.25 16.25 -6.67
CA VAL A 25 13.71 16.28 -6.44
C VAL A 25 14.37 15.03 -7.02
N ALA A 26 13.78 13.85 -6.78
CA ALA A 26 14.25 12.60 -7.37
C ALA A 26 14.16 12.63 -8.90
N VAL A 27 13.08 13.18 -9.46
CA VAL A 27 12.85 13.36 -10.89
C VAL A 27 13.94 14.18 -11.54
N LEU A 28 14.20 15.37 -10.99
CA LEU A 28 15.23 16.27 -11.55
C LEU A 28 16.62 15.61 -11.52
N PHE A 29 16.94 14.91 -10.42
CA PHE A 29 18.27 14.32 -10.27
C PHE A 29 18.44 13.04 -11.08
N PHE A 30 17.47 12.14 -11.09
CA PHE A 30 17.59 10.85 -11.77
C PHE A 30 17.16 10.88 -13.23
N PHE A 31 16.18 11.70 -13.58
CA PHE A 31 15.64 11.72 -14.92
C PHE A 31 16.51 12.51 -15.90
N VAL A 32 17.18 13.57 -15.44
CA VAL A 32 18.07 14.40 -16.28
C VAL A 32 19.52 13.88 -16.29
N ASN A 33 19.81 12.79 -15.59
CA ASN A 33 21.16 12.21 -15.52
C ASN A 33 21.39 11.21 -16.65
N GLY A 34 22.21 11.58 -17.64
CA GLY A 34 22.55 10.75 -18.80
C GLY A 34 23.18 9.39 -18.45
N ASP A 35 23.89 9.27 -17.30
CA ASP A 35 24.47 7.99 -16.88
C ASP A 35 23.43 6.94 -16.52
N ILE A 36 22.29 7.39 -15.96
CA ILE A 36 21.16 6.49 -15.65
C ILE A 36 20.55 5.97 -16.95
N TRP A 37 20.44 6.83 -17.98
CA TRP A 37 19.94 6.41 -19.27
C TRP A 37 20.88 5.42 -19.96
N ARG A 38 22.20 5.62 -19.88
CA ARG A 38 23.20 4.67 -20.38
C ARG A 38 23.10 3.30 -19.70
N VAL A 39 22.96 3.30 -18.37
CA VAL A 39 22.80 2.05 -17.62
C VAL A 39 21.49 1.36 -18.00
N ALA A 40 20.39 2.09 -18.09
CA ALA A 40 19.09 1.56 -18.49
C ALA A 40 19.10 1.01 -19.93
N ASP A 41 19.83 1.65 -20.84
CA ASP A 41 19.95 1.19 -22.21
C ASP A 41 20.77 -0.11 -22.28
N ALA A 42 21.91 -0.18 -21.59
CA ALA A 42 22.76 -1.36 -21.51
C ALA A 42 22.08 -2.59 -20.86
N LEU A 43 21.06 -2.37 -20.04
CA LEU A 43 20.29 -3.44 -19.44
C LEU A 43 19.34 -4.08 -20.47
N SER A 44 19.38 -5.40 -20.58
CA SER A 44 18.31 -6.13 -21.28
C SER A 44 16.98 -5.99 -20.55
N PHE A 45 15.86 -6.07 -21.27
CA PHE A 45 14.53 -5.98 -20.66
C PHE A 45 14.31 -6.96 -19.49
N PRO A 46 14.73 -8.26 -19.58
CA PRO A 46 14.65 -9.17 -18.45
C PRO A 46 15.46 -8.73 -17.23
N ARG A 47 16.64 -8.12 -17.42
CA ARG A 47 17.44 -7.57 -16.31
C ARG A 47 16.77 -6.36 -15.66
N THR A 48 16.13 -5.51 -16.45
CA THR A 48 15.33 -4.40 -15.91
C THR A 48 14.19 -4.93 -15.05
N LEU A 49 13.50 -5.99 -15.48
CA LEU A 49 12.47 -6.64 -14.66
C LEU A 49 13.03 -7.27 -13.38
N GLN A 50 14.26 -7.82 -13.42
CA GLN A 50 14.92 -8.32 -12.20
C GLN A 50 15.21 -7.20 -11.21
N VAL A 51 15.66 -6.02 -11.66
CA VAL A 51 15.86 -4.85 -10.80
C VAL A 51 14.54 -4.43 -10.16
N ILE A 52 13.47 -4.36 -10.95
CA ILE A 52 12.12 -4.03 -10.44
C ILE A 52 11.65 -5.10 -9.45
N ALA A 53 11.88 -6.37 -9.71
CA ALA A 53 11.52 -7.46 -8.80
C ALA A 53 12.26 -7.37 -7.45
N VAL A 54 13.53 -6.96 -7.44
CA VAL A 54 14.27 -6.72 -6.19
C VAL A 54 13.63 -5.55 -5.42
N ILE A 55 13.31 -4.44 -6.09
CA ILE A 55 12.66 -3.29 -5.45
C ILE A 55 11.27 -3.69 -4.92
N ALA A 56 10.50 -4.46 -5.70
CA ALA A 56 9.20 -4.98 -5.29
C ALA A 56 9.30 -5.93 -4.08
N ALA A 57 10.34 -6.76 -4.01
CA ALA A 57 10.60 -7.61 -2.85
C ALA A 57 10.91 -6.79 -1.59
N LEU A 58 11.71 -5.73 -1.71
CA LEU A 58 11.97 -4.79 -0.61
C LEU A 58 10.67 -4.07 -0.19
N CYS A 59 9.87 -3.63 -1.15
CA CYS A 59 8.56 -3.03 -0.89
C CYS A 59 7.66 -3.99 -0.11
N LEU A 60 7.55 -5.25 -0.54
CA LEU A 60 6.76 -6.28 0.13
C LEU A 60 7.27 -6.54 1.55
N LEU A 61 8.60 -6.59 1.75
CA LEU A 61 9.19 -6.77 3.08
C LEU A 61 8.77 -5.63 4.03
N VAL A 62 8.82 -4.39 3.57
CA VAL A 62 8.40 -3.22 4.37
C VAL A 62 6.88 -3.30 4.66
N VAL A 63 6.06 -3.65 3.67
CA VAL A 63 4.60 -3.83 3.86
C VAL A 63 4.33 -4.88 4.93
N VAL A 64 4.92 -6.07 4.79
CA VAL A 64 4.73 -7.17 5.75
C VAL A 64 5.14 -6.77 7.16
N SER A 65 6.31 -6.16 7.31
CA SER A 65 6.82 -5.70 8.60
C SER A 65 5.89 -4.66 9.23
N THR A 66 5.52 -3.62 8.47
CA THR A 66 4.70 -2.51 8.96
C THR A 66 3.29 -2.95 9.34
N VAL A 67 2.63 -3.69 8.46
CA VAL A 67 1.26 -4.17 8.71
C VAL A 67 1.24 -5.11 9.90
N THR A 68 2.18 -6.05 9.98
CA THR A 68 2.26 -7.00 11.10
C THR A 68 2.48 -6.26 12.42
N GLU A 69 3.41 -5.31 12.46
CA GLU A 69 3.70 -4.55 13.68
C GLU A 69 2.51 -3.70 14.12
N LYS A 70 1.91 -2.94 13.18
CA LYS A 70 0.76 -2.07 13.51
C LYS A 70 -0.47 -2.87 13.91
N THR A 71 -0.74 -4.01 13.24
CA THR A 71 -1.83 -4.91 13.63
C THR A 71 -1.60 -5.50 15.02
N ARG A 72 -0.38 -5.94 15.34
CA ARG A 72 -0.04 -6.43 16.68
C ARG A 72 -0.24 -5.37 17.76
N ARG A 73 0.20 -4.15 17.54
CA ARG A 73 0.02 -3.04 18.48
C ARG A 73 -1.46 -2.75 18.74
N LEU A 74 -2.29 -2.77 17.71
CA LEU A 74 -3.73 -2.49 17.84
C LEU A 74 -4.52 -3.63 18.48
N LEU A 75 -4.10 -4.88 18.27
CA LEU A 75 -4.76 -6.03 18.88
C LEU A 75 -4.29 -6.31 20.31
N GLY A 76 -3.39 -5.49 20.87
CA GLY A 76 -2.93 -5.62 22.25
C GLY A 76 -2.28 -6.97 22.50
N GLU A 77 -1.38 -7.43 21.61
CA GLU A 77 -0.60 -8.63 21.91
C GLU A 77 0.17 -8.39 23.21
N ARG A 78 -0.29 -9.05 24.26
CA ARG A 78 0.20 -8.98 25.64
C ARG A 78 1.71 -9.21 25.68
N ARG A 79 2.44 -8.12 25.75
CA ARG A 79 3.77 -8.10 26.33
C ARG A 79 3.77 -7.04 27.44
N GLY A 80 3.16 -7.40 28.57
CA GLY A 80 3.46 -6.83 29.87
C GLY A 80 2.94 -5.44 30.22
N ASP A 81 2.46 -4.58 29.30
CA ASP A 81 1.99 -3.24 29.64
C ASP A 81 0.72 -2.87 28.86
N GLN A 82 -0.32 -2.56 29.64
CA GLN A 82 -1.59 -1.93 29.27
C GLN A 82 -2.21 -2.41 27.94
N VAL A 83 -2.97 -3.47 28.03
CA VAL A 83 -3.99 -3.84 27.04
C VAL A 83 -4.97 -2.65 26.98
N GLU A 84 -5.08 -1.97 25.83
CA GLU A 84 -6.31 -1.26 25.50
C GLU A 84 -7.42 -2.32 25.44
N SER A 85 -8.03 -2.59 26.58
CA SER A 85 -9.18 -3.48 26.66
C SER A 85 -10.33 -2.73 26.01
N TYR A 86 -10.85 -3.30 24.92
CA TYR A 86 -12.06 -2.79 24.29
C TYR A 86 -13.13 -2.59 25.35
N SER A 87 -13.77 -1.43 25.38
CA SER A 87 -14.87 -1.18 26.31
C SER A 87 -16.11 -1.96 25.86
N MET A 88 -16.99 -2.32 26.81
CA MET A 88 -18.27 -2.95 26.47
C MET A 88 -19.13 -2.03 25.59
N GLU A 89 -18.93 -0.71 25.67
CA GLU A 89 -19.59 0.28 24.84
C GLU A 89 -19.16 0.18 23.37
N GLU A 90 -17.86 -0.03 23.09
CA GLU A 90 -17.34 -0.27 21.73
C GLU A 90 -17.86 -1.60 21.15
N TYR A 91 -17.96 -2.65 21.96
CA TYR A 91 -18.58 -3.92 21.54
C TYR A 91 -20.06 -3.71 21.18
N ALA A 92 -20.82 -2.98 22.00
CA ALA A 92 -22.23 -2.69 21.75
C ALA A 92 -22.44 -1.85 20.48
N GLN A 93 -21.61 -0.83 20.25
CA GLN A 93 -21.61 -0.04 19.02
C GLN A 93 -21.33 -0.90 17.79
N THR A 94 -20.27 -1.72 17.83
CA THR A 94 -19.90 -2.59 16.71
C THR A 94 -21.01 -3.61 16.39
N ALA A 95 -21.67 -4.14 17.42
CA ALA A 95 -22.80 -5.05 17.26
C ALA A 95 -24.02 -4.34 16.64
N ALA A 96 -24.31 -3.10 17.05
CA ALA A 96 -25.41 -2.32 16.49
C ALA A 96 -25.19 -1.96 15.01
N GLU A 97 -23.95 -1.57 14.65
CA GLU A 97 -23.57 -1.27 13.27
C GLU A 97 -23.64 -2.50 12.34
N ALA A 98 -23.42 -3.70 12.87
CA ALA A 98 -23.54 -4.93 12.12
C ALA A 98 -24.99 -5.31 11.74
N GLY A 99 -25.99 -4.55 12.22
CA GLY A 99 -27.40 -4.72 11.86
C GLY A 99 -28.05 -5.99 12.39
N ASN A 100 -27.50 -6.59 13.45
CA ASN A 100 -27.93 -7.87 14.01
C ASN A 100 -28.59 -7.66 15.41
N PRO A 101 -29.49 -8.55 15.88
CA PRO A 101 -30.09 -8.48 17.21
C PRO A 101 -29.10 -8.74 18.37
N TRP A 102 -27.84 -8.65 18.12
CA TRP A 102 -26.73 -8.90 19.01
C TRP A 102 -26.66 -8.00 20.26
N PRO A 103 -27.09 -6.73 20.22
CA PRO A 103 -27.10 -5.89 21.42
C PRO A 103 -27.95 -6.47 22.56
N ASP A 104 -29.09 -7.11 22.23
CA ASP A 104 -29.94 -7.72 23.24
C ASP A 104 -29.36 -9.04 23.77
N MET A 105 -28.69 -9.81 22.90
CA MET A 105 -28.00 -11.03 23.31
C MET A 105 -26.73 -10.77 24.14
N LEU A 106 -26.05 -9.62 23.93
CA LEU A 106 -24.88 -9.22 24.71
C LEU A 106 -25.21 -8.93 26.18
N ARG A 107 -26.49 -8.62 26.51
CA ARG A 107 -26.92 -8.41 27.89
C ARG A 107 -26.80 -9.68 28.74
N ASP A 108 -26.95 -10.84 28.13
CA ASP A 108 -26.89 -12.15 28.81
C ASP A 108 -25.47 -12.72 28.85
N VAL A 109 -24.52 -12.14 28.06
CA VAL A 109 -23.13 -12.58 28.04
C VAL A 109 -22.33 -11.86 29.13
N SER A 110 -21.64 -12.61 29.98
CA SER A 110 -20.80 -11.99 31.01
C SER A 110 -19.72 -11.13 30.35
N SER A 111 -19.63 -9.88 30.77
CA SER A 111 -18.63 -8.92 30.30
C SER A 111 -17.20 -9.48 30.37
N THR A 112 -16.90 -10.29 31.36
CA THR A 112 -15.60 -10.93 31.58
C THR A 112 -15.20 -11.87 30.42
N ARG A 113 -16.16 -12.53 29.76
CA ARG A 113 -15.88 -13.43 28.63
C ARG A 113 -15.60 -12.68 27.32
N VAL A 114 -16.32 -11.60 27.11
CA VAL A 114 -16.11 -10.76 25.90
C VAL A 114 -14.80 -10.00 26.01
N LEU A 115 -14.43 -9.53 27.21
CA LEU A 115 -13.22 -8.75 27.46
C LEU A 115 -11.94 -9.63 27.55
N ASN A 116 -12.06 -10.95 27.76
CA ASN A 116 -10.94 -11.89 27.77
C ASN A 116 -11.10 -12.96 26.66
N PRO A 117 -11.03 -12.56 25.39
CA PRO A 117 -11.19 -13.51 24.29
C PRO A 117 -10.01 -14.49 24.23
N PRO A 118 -10.23 -15.72 23.71
CA PRO A 118 -9.16 -16.66 23.47
C PRO A 118 -8.16 -16.12 22.46
N VAL A 119 -6.89 -16.49 22.63
CA VAL A 119 -5.79 -16.06 21.75
C VAL A 119 -6.09 -16.45 20.30
N LEU A 120 -5.77 -15.54 19.36
CA LEU A 120 -5.92 -15.77 17.93
C LEU A 120 -5.08 -16.95 17.47
N GLY A 121 -5.71 -17.90 16.76
CA GLY A 121 -5.01 -18.99 16.09
C GLY A 121 -4.08 -18.48 14.97
N ARG A 122 -3.04 -19.24 14.64
CA ARG A 122 -2.10 -18.85 13.56
C ARG A 122 -2.82 -18.60 12.23
N GLN A 123 -3.79 -19.42 11.87
CA GLN A 123 -4.53 -19.27 10.62
C GLN A 123 -5.44 -18.06 10.64
N GLU A 124 -6.09 -17.77 11.76
CA GLU A 124 -6.89 -16.56 11.97
C GLU A 124 -6.01 -15.31 11.85
N TRP A 125 -4.82 -15.34 12.45
CA TRP A 125 -3.85 -14.27 12.36
C TRP A 125 -3.45 -13.97 10.90
N TYR A 126 -3.07 -15.00 10.12
CA TYR A 126 -2.71 -14.82 8.72
C TYR A 126 -3.86 -14.24 7.88
N ASN A 127 -5.08 -14.74 8.06
CA ASN A 127 -6.25 -14.22 7.36
C ASN A 127 -6.52 -12.75 7.71
N LEU A 128 -6.33 -12.40 8.97
CA LEU A 128 -6.58 -11.06 9.49
C LEU A 128 -5.59 -10.03 8.93
N VAL A 129 -4.30 -10.40 8.89
CA VAL A 129 -3.23 -9.50 8.44
C VAL A 129 -3.14 -9.45 6.91
N SER A 130 -3.61 -10.46 6.19
CA SER A 130 -3.54 -10.53 4.73
C SER A 130 -4.33 -9.41 4.04
N LEU A 131 -5.51 -9.04 4.55
CA LEU A 131 -6.33 -7.99 3.95
C LEU A 131 -5.63 -6.63 3.90
N PRO A 132 -5.14 -6.05 5.01
CA PRO A 132 -4.41 -4.79 4.96
C PRO A 132 -3.09 -4.88 4.17
N MET A 133 -2.42 -6.05 4.15
CA MET A 133 -1.24 -6.24 3.29
C MET A 133 -1.58 -6.12 1.80
N VAL A 134 -2.64 -6.77 1.36
CA VAL A 134 -3.09 -6.72 -0.04
C VAL A 134 -3.51 -5.30 -0.41
N VAL A 135 -4.28 -4.64 0.45
CA VAL A 135 -4.70 -3.24 0.21
C VAL A 135 -3.49 -2.33 0.04
N GLN A 136 -2.51 -2.41 0.94
CA GLN A 136 -1.31 -1.57 0.85
C GLN A 136 -0.44 -1.92 -0.37
N ALA A 137 -0.33 -3.20 -0.72
CA ALA A 137 0.39 -3.61 -1.93
C ALA A 137 -0.27 -3.08 -3.21
N ILE A 138 -1.60 -3.11 -3.29
CA ILE A 138 -2.36 -2.54 -4.41
C ILE A 138 -2.17 -1.02 -4.50
N GLN A 139 -2.23 -0.31 -3.37
CA GLN A 139 -1.98 1.14 -3.31
C GLN A 139 -0.57 1.48 -3.80
N ALA A 140 0.44 0.75 -3.36
CA ALA A 140 1.83 0.95 -3.78
C ALA A 140 2.01 0.67 -5.28
N LEU A 141 1.44 -0.41 -5.79
CA LEU A 141 1.47 -0.75 -7.22
C LEU A 141 0.78 0.32 -8.07
N PHE A 142 -0.40 0.77 -7.64
CA PHE A 142 -1.13 1.84 -8.32
C PHE A 142 -0.32 3.13 -8.36
N PHE A 143 0.24 3.55 -7.22
CA PHE A 143 1.07 4.75 -7.13
C PHE A 143 2.31 4.65 -8.04
N GLY A 144 3.05 3.54 -7.97
CA GLY A 144 4.21 3.31 -8.84
C GLY A 144 3.86 3.31 -10.32
N THR A 145 2.70 2.75 -10.70
CA THR A 145 2.22 2.74 -12.08
C THR A 145 1.89 4.16 -12.55
N VAL A 146 1.19 4.95 -11.75
CA VAL A 146 0.86 6.36 -12.07
C VAL A 146 2.14 7.17 -12.27
N VAL A 147 3.14 6.99 -11.40
CA VAL A 147 4.44 7.66 -11.52
C VAL A 147 5.18 7.21 -12.78
N CYS A 148 5.20 5.92 -13.08
CA CYS A 148 5.80 5.39 -14.31
C CYS A 148 5.16 6.03 -15.56
N LEU A 149 3.83 6.04 -15.65
CA LEU A 149 3.11 6.64 -16.79
C LEU A 149 3.36 8.15 -16.88
N PHE A 150 3.41 8.84 -15.76
CA PHE A 150 3.77 10.24 -15.71
C PHE A 150 5.17 10.46 -16.31
N PHE A 151 6.16 9.64 -15.96
CA PHE A 151 7.52 9.80 -16.48
C PHE A 151 7.64 9.47 -17.96
N VAL A 152 6.91 8.48 -18.45
CA VAL A 152 6.84 8.21 -19.89
C VAL A 152 6.28 9.43 -20.63
N TRP A 153 5.17 9.97 -20.14
CA TRP A 153 4.53 11.15 -20.73
C TRP A 153 5.43 12.39 -20.63
N PHE A 154 5.97 12.67 -19.45
CA PHE A 154 6.86 13.80 -19.21
C PHE A 154 8.15 13.69 -20.04
N GLY A 155 8.73 12.51 -20.16
CA GLY A 155 9.93 12.26 -20.93
C GLY A 155 9.76 12.52 -22.43
N MET A 156 8.60 12.18 -22.98
CA MET A 156 8.28 12.51 -24.38
C MET A 156 8.29 14.00 -24.66
N ILE A 157 7.95 14.83 -23.66
CA ILE A 157 7.88 16.30 -23.81
C ILE A 157 9.21 16.95 -23.43
N ALA A 158 9.83 16.50 -22.34
CA ALA A 158 10.96 17.19 -21.71
C ALA A 158 12.32 16.78 -22.27
N VAL A 159 12.44 15.58 -22.87
CA VAL A 159 13.74 15.04 -23.34
C VAL A 159 13.69 14.82 -24.86
N PRO A 160 14.25 15.74 -25.66
CA PRO A 160 14.33 15.58 -27.11
C PRO A 160 15.15 14.34 -27.51
N ASP A 161 14.80 13.70 -28.64
CA ASP A 161 15.51 12.54 -29.18
C ASP A 161 17.02 12.82 -29.37
N ALA A 162 17.39 14.04 -29.80
CA ALA A 162 18.78 14.47 -29.93
C ALA A 162 19.57 14.42 -28.61
N THR A 163 18.91 14.77 -27.49
CA THR A 163 19.51 14.68 -26.15
C THR A 163 19.72 13.24 -25.76
N VAL A 164 18.72 12.39 -25.97
CA VAL A 164 18.83 10.94 -25.69
C VAL A 164 19.99 10.34 -26.51
N THR A 165 20.07 10.63 -27.80
CA THR A 165 21.15 10.16 -28.66
C THR A 165 22.53 10.64 -28.19
N SER A 166 22.64 11.89 -27.70
CA SER A 166 23.90 12.38 -27.14
C SER A 166 24.32 11.65 -25.84
N TRP A 167 23.36 11.23 -25.04
CA TRP A 167 23.63 10.45 -23.83
C TRP A 167 24.01 9.00 -24.14
N LEU A 168 23.33 8.37 -25.10
CA LEU A 168 23.53 6.96 -25.44
C LEU A 168 24.69 6.73 -26.43
N VAL A 169 25.12 7.77 -27.15
CA VAL A 169 26.11 7.72 -28.27
C VAL A 169 25.60 6.95 -29.49
N HIS A 170 24.34 6.53 -29.50
CA HIS A 170 23.64 5.90 -30.62
C HIS A 170 22.14 6.26 -30.60
N GLU A 171 21.43 5.99 -31.67
CA GLU A 171 19.98 6.20 -31.74
C GLU A 171 19.26 5.24 -30.79
N ALA A 172 18.35 5.79 -29.97
CA ALA A 172 17.56 5.00 -29.05
C ALA A 172 16.54 4.11 -29.79
N GLU A 173 16.46 2.85 -29.41
CA GLU A 173 15.45 1.94 -29.93
C GLU A 173 14.05 2.42 -29.55
N LYS A 174 13.16 2.57 -30.55
CA LYS A 174 11.74 2.95 -30.33
C LYS A 174 10.90 1.73 -30.02
N VAL A 175 9.95 1.88 -29.12
CA VAL A 175 9.01 0.80 -28.76
C VAL A 175 8.10 0.50 -29.94
N LYS A 176 7.98 -0.78 -30.30
CA LYS A 176 7.04 -1.28 -31.30
C LYS A 176 5.95 -2.08 -30.59
N PHE A 177 4.70 -1.64 -30.77
CA PHE A 177 3.55 -2.34 -30.22
C PHE A 177 2.51 -2.60 -31.31
N ALA A 178 2.11 -3.85 -31.48
CA ALA A 178 1.15 -4.25 -32.51
C ALA A 178 1.49 -3.76 -33.94
N GLY A 179 2.79 -3.70 -34.29
CA GLY A 179 3.24 -3.21 -35.60
C GLY A 179 3.33 -1.69 -35.73
N VAL A 180 2.93 -0.93 -34.72
CA VAL A 180 3.01 0.54 -34.69
C VAL A 180 4.25 0.96 -33.89
N THR A 181 5.07 1.85 -34.47
CA THR A 181 6.20 2.46 -33.77
C THR A 181 5.70 3.58 -32.87
N MET A 182 5.92 3.43 -31.57
CA MET A 182 5.50 4.42 -30.59
C MET A 182 6.42 5.66 -30.58
N PRO A 183 5.93 6.85 -30.18
CA PRO A 183 6.72 8.07 -30.18
C PRO A 183 7.75 8.16 -29.03
N PHE A 184 8.01 7.06 -28.31
CA PHE A 184 8.92 7.03 -27.18
C PHE A 184 9.92 5.85 -27.29
N SER A 185 11.09 6.05 -26.71
CA SER A 185 12.17 5.07 -26.73
C SER A 185 12.00 3.98 -25.68
N LEU A 186 12.57 2.80 -25.93
CA LEU A 186 12.59 1.68 -24.98
C LEU A 186 13.35 2.04 -23.69
N VAL A 187 14.42 2.85 -23.80
CA VAL A 187 15.19 3.31 -22.65
C VAL A 187 14.36 4.22 -21.74
N LEU A 188 13.53 5.11 -22.33
CA LEU A 188 12.60 5.94 -21.53
C LEU A 188 11.64 5.07 -20.72
N VAL A 189 11.09 4.02 -21.32
CA VAL A 189 10.21 3.07 -20.60
C VAL A 189 10.95 2.39 -19.45
N LYS A 190 12.17 1.88 -19.69
CA LYS A 190 12.97 1.22 -18.65
C LYS A 190 13.26 2.16 -17.47
N VAL A 191 13.70 3.41 -17.74
CA VAL A 191 13.96 4.42 -16.73
C VAL A 191 12.68 4.73 -15.94
N SER A 192 11.56 4.95 -16.65
CA SER A 192 10.27 5.24 -16.02
C SER A 192 9.76 4.10 -15.14
N MET A 193 9.95 2.84 -15.56
CA MET A 193 9.56 1.67 -14.76
C MET A 193 10.36 1.57 -13.46
N VAL A 194 11.68 1.81 -13.52
CA VAL A 194 12.53 1.79 -12.33
C VAL A 194 12.16 2.93 -11.39
N LEU A 195 11.93 4.14 -11.91
CA LEU A 195 11.49 5.29 -11.10
C LEU A 195 10.12 5.05 -10.47
N GLY A 196 9.19 4.44 -11.20
CA GLY A 196 7.89 4.03 -10.67
C GLY A 196 8.02 3.02 -9.53
N ALA A 197 8.92 2.04 -9.67
CA ALA A 197 9.19 1.06 -8.61
C ALA A 197 9.79 1.72 -7.35
N PHE A 198 10.74 2.66 -7.51
CA PHE A 198 11.28 3.44 -6.40
C PHE A 198 10.22 4.34 -5.76
N ALA A 199 9.33 4.92 -6.54
CA ALA A 199 8.21 5.71 -6.01
C ALA A 199 7.27 4.85 -5.15
N ALA A 200 6.94 3.65 -5.60
CA ALA A 200 6.15 2.69 -4.83
C ALA A 200 6.85 2.33 -3.51
N LEU A 201 8.15 2.05 -3.53
CA LEU A 201 8.95 1.77 -2.33
C LEU A 201 8.96 2.98 -1.37
N SER A 202 9.17 4.19 -1.90
CA SER A 202 9.15 5.42 -1.11
C SER A 202 7.79 5.66 -0.45
N PHE A 203 6.69 5.40 -1.17
CA PHE A 203 5.34 5.50 -0.64
C PHE A 203 5.14 4.55 0.56
N VAL A 204 5.53 3.27 0.39
CA VAL A 204 5.41 2.27 1.48
C VAL A 204 6.31 2.63 2.66
N ALA A 205 7.55 3.08 2.42
CA ALA A 205 8.46 3.50 3.47
C ALA A 205 7.93 4.71 4.26
N GLN A 206 7.30 5.69 3.59
CA GLN A 206 6.66 6.82 4.25
C GLN A 206 5.45 6.39 5.08
N THR A 207 4.61 5.47 4.56
CA THR A 207 3.49 4.89 5.31
C THR A 207 3.97 4.13 6.56
N ALA A 208 5.17 3.54 6.50
CA ALA A 208 5.78 2.86 7.64
C ALA A 208 6.27 3.83 8.72
N SER A 209 6.88 4.95 8.30
CA SER A 209 7.64 5.86 9.17
C SER A 209 6.84 7.05 9.68
N ASP A 210 5.81 7.50 8.96
CA ASP A 210 4.99 8.67 9.31
C ASP A 210 3.58 8.25 9.72
N ASP A 211 3.21 8.56 10.96
CA ASP A 211 1.89 8.26 11.51
C ASP A 211 0.75 8.96 10.75
N ARG A 212 1.00 10.10 10.11
CA ARG A 212 -0.01 10.78 9.29
C ARG A 212 -0.37 9.96 8.06
N TYR A 213 0.65 9.46 7.34
CA TYR A 213 0.45 8.57 6.19
C TYR A 213 -0.17 7.24 6.63
N ALA A 214 0.29 6.68 7.74
CA ALA A 214 -0.29 5.49 8.32
C ALA A 214 -1.78 5.66 8.64
N ASN A 215 -2.16 6.79 9.23
CA ASN A 215 -3.55 7.08 9.57
C ASN A 215 -4.44 7.28 8.33
N GLU A 216 -3.92 7.87 7.26
CA GLU A 216 -4.69 8.09 6.03
C GLU A 216 -4.87 6.79 5.21
N PHE A 217 -3.85 5.95 5.13
CA PHE A 217 -3.82 4.83 4.18
C PHE A 217 -3.94 3.46 4.80
N LEU A 218 -3.36 3.26 5.97
CA LEU A 218 -3.34 1.97 6.62
C LEU A 218 -4.44 1.82 7.68
N ARG A 219 -4.76 2.91 8.38
CA ARG A 219 -5.75 2.90 9.46
C ARG A 219 -7.13 2.38 9.03
N PRO A 220 -7.72 2.77 7.89
CA PRO A 220 -9.02 2.23 7.48
C PRO A 220 -9.01 0.70 7.36
N ALA A 221 -7.96 0.14 6.74
CA ALA A 221 -7.84 -1.32 6.59
C ALA A 221 -7.63 -2.03 7.94
N ILE A 222 -6.94 -1.39 8.88
CA ILE A 222 -6.71 -1.92 10.23
C ILE A 222 -7.98 -1.79 11.10
N GLU A 223 -8.77 -0.73 10.94
CA GLU A 223 -10.06 -0.57 11.61
C GLU A 223 -11.05 -1.68 11.21
N ASP A 224 -11.06 -2.08 9.94
CA ASP A 224 -11.83 -3.24 9.47
C ASP A 224 -11.36 -4.54 10.14
N VAL A 225 -10.05 -4.71 10.33
CA VAL A 225 -9.47 -5.81 11.09
C VAL A 225 -9.94 -5.80 12.54
N ARG A 226 -9.88 -4.63 13.20
CA ARG A 226 -10.35 -4.45 14.58
C ARG A 226 -11.82 -4.84 14.71
N ARG A 227 -12.66 -4.36 13.81
CA ARG A 227 -14.09 -4.69 13.76
C ARG A 227 -14.32 -6.21 13.60
N THR A 228 -13.58 -6.85 12.72
CA THR A 228 -13.66 -8.31 12.51
C THR A 228 -13.30 -9.10 13.76
N VAL A 229 -12.27 -8.68 14.49
CA VAL A 229 -11.88 -9.31 15.77
C VAL A 229 -12.94 -9.12 16.84
N MET A 230 -13.52 -7.92 16.94
CA MET A 230 -14.61 -7.67 17.87
C MET A 230 -15.82 -8.56 17.61
N ILE A 231 -16.25 -8.70 16.35
CA ILE A 231 -17.35 -9.58 15.95
C ILE A 231 -17.03 -11.04 16.28
N ARG A 232 -15.82 -11.52 16.00
CA ARG A 232 -15.35 -12.85 16.36
C ARG A 232 -15.45 -13.09 17.88
N ASN A 233 -14.99 -12.15 18.68
CA ASN A 233 -14.98 -12.26 20.14
C ASN A 233 -16.40 -12.37 20.70
N ILE A 234 -17.33 -11.56 20.16
CA ILE A 234 -18.76 -11.65 20.51
C ILE A 234 -19.31 -13.03 20.15
N TYR A 235 -19.05 -13.50 18.93
CA TYR A 235 -19.52 -14.80 18.46
C TYR A 235 -19.01 -15.95 19.32
N GLN A 236 -17.74 -15.96 19.68
CA GLN A 236 -17.15 -16.99 20.54
C GLN A 236 -17.71 -16.96 21.97
N ALA A 237 -17.92 -15.76 22.53
CA ALA A 237 -18.51 -15.61 23.84
C ALA A 237 -19.95 -16.16 23.89
N MET A 238 -20.72 -15.99 22.80
CA MET A 238 -22.07 -16.52 22.66
C MET A 238 -22.09 -18.04 22.46
N TYR A 239 -21.19 -18.56 21.61
CA TYR A 239 -21.11 -20.00 21.34
C TYR A 239 -20.80 -20.84 22.59
N GLN A 240 -20.00 -20.28 23.49
CA GLN A 240 -19.68 -20.92 24.79
C GLN A 240 -20.84 -20.92 25.81
N LEU A 241 -21.92 -20.19 25.54
CA LEU A 241 -23.15 -20.20 26.35
C LEU A 241 -24.14 -21.29 25.89
N THR A 242 -23.96 -21.81 24.67
CA THR A 242 -24.84 -22.81 24.07
C THR A 242 -24.33 -24.26 24.28
N LEU A 243 -23.15 -24.42 24.87
CA LEU A 243 -22.56 -25.69 25.29
C LEU A 243 -22.57 -25.83 26.80
#